data_ac2933709e63fe76e6f4ddee0304a835
#
_entry.id   ac2933709e63fe76e6f4ddee0304a835
#
_cell.length_a   1.000
_cell.length_b   1.000
_cell.length_c   1.000
_cell.angle_alpha   90.00
_cell.angle_beta   90.00
_cell.angle_gamma   90.00
#
_symmetry.space_group_name_H-M   'P 1'
#
loop_
_entity.id
_entity.type
_entity.pdbx_description
1 polymer ?
#
loop_
_entity_poly.entity_id
_entity_poly.type
_entity_poly.pdbx_seq_one_letter_code
_entity_poly.pdbx_strand_id
1 'polypeptide(L)'
;MADEFEITDEMRAQFGVDTTPWTYEVTTTSVRMYARGIGSDDPIHYDEDFAKSQGFRSIVAPLGYLGTPVFLPGKNEPTFGFPRREGGPRLNIPFKGLLDGGTETEYFDVICAGDVLE
;
A
#
# COMPACT_ATOMS: atom_id res chain seq x y z
N MET A 1 -28.05 5.34 -25.41
CA MET A 1 -28.00 5.97 -24.08
C MET A 1 -27.25 5.03 -23.17
N ALA A 2 -26.25 5.50 -22.46
CA ALA A 2 -25.64 4.73 -21.40
C ALA A 2 -26.67 4.60 -20.28
N ASP A 3 -26.97 3.38 -19.83
CA ASP A 3 -27.76 3.17 -18.65
C ASP A 3 -27.05 3.88 -17.49
N GLU A 4 -27.80 4.71 -16.76
CA GLU A 4 -27.26 5.43 -15.62
C GLU A 4 -26.91 4.39 -14.55
N PHE A 5 -25.61 4.31 -14.21
CA PHE A 5 -25.15 3.36 -13.21
C PHE A 5 -25.56 3.84 -11.82
N GLU A 6 -26.37 3.06 -11.15
CA GLU A 6 -26.74 3.31 -9.76
C GLU A 6 -25.97 2.40 -8.81
N ILE A 7 -25.47 3.00 -7.73
CA ILE A 7 -24.87 2.24 -6.63
C ILE A 7 -26.00 1.60 -5.83
N THR A 8 -26.05 0.28 -5.84
CA THR A 8 -27.05 -0.48 -5.10
C THR A 8 -26.76 -0.48 -3.59
N ASP A 9 -27.79 -0.80 -2.78
CA ASP A 9 -27.61 -0.92 -1.31
C ASP A 9 -26.63 -2.04 -0.97
N GLU A 10 -26.57 -3.11 -1.74
CA GLU A 10 -25.61 -4.20 -1.60
C GLU A 10 -24.16 -3.70 -1.83
N MET A 11 -23.95 -2.85 -2.83
CA MET A 11 -22.66 -2.22 -3.09
C MET A 11 -22.26 -1.27 -1.95
N ARG A 12 -23.24 -0.48 -1.43
CA ARG A 12 -22.99 0.42 -0.30
C ARG A 12 -22.60 -0.31 0.98
N ALA A 13 -23.21 -1.46 1.24
CA ALA A 13 -22.91 -2.29 2.41
C ALA A 13 -21.46 -2.83 2.39
N GLN A 14 -20.81 -2.79 1.25
CA GLN A 14 -19.43 -3.25 1.07
C GLN A 14 -18.38 -2.15 1.30
N PHE A 15 -18.80 -0.90 1.41
CA PHE A 15 -17.91 0.20 1.69
C PHE A 15 -17.46 0.15 3.16
N GLY A 16 -16.17 0.36 3.40
CA GLY A 16 -15.60 0.35 4.74
C GLY A 16 -15.49 -1.05 5.37
N VAL A 17 -15.68 -2.12 4.60
CA VAL A 17 -15.47 -3.50 5.08
C VAL A 17 -14.01 -3.88 4.87
N ASP A 18 -13.36 -4.29 5.96
CA ASP A 18 -11.98 -4.75 5.91
C ASP A 18 -11.84 -6.04 5.10
N THR A 19 -10.78 -6.12 4.33
CA THR A 19 -10.39 -7.34 3.62
C THR A 19 -9.45 -8.17 4.49
N THR A 20 -9.18 -9.41 4.07
CA THR A 20 -8.14 -10.23 4.70
C THR A 20 -6.82 -9.44 4.74
N PRO A 21 -6.15 -9.36 5.90
CA PRO A 21 -4.90 -8.64 6.04
C PRO A 21 -3.83 -9.18 5.09
N TRP A 22 -3.02 -8.29 4.59
CA TRP A 22 -1.85 -8.62 3.79
C TRP A 22 -0.60 -8.02 4.43
N THR A 23 0.45 -8.80 4.48
CA THR A 23 1.69 -8.39 5.12
C THR A 23 2.70 -7.90 4.10
N TYR A 24 3.32 -6.75 4.39
CA TYR A 24 4.34 -6.12 3.55
C TYR A 24 5.61 -5.91 4.36
N GLU A 25 6.75 -6.32 3.81
CA GLU A 25 8.05 -5.95 4.35
C GLU A 25 8.52 -4.60 3.80
N VAL A 26 9.04 -3.76 4.69
CA VAL A 26 9.71 -2.52 4.33
C VAL A 26 11.20 -2.76 4.29
N THR A 27 11.79 -2.80 3.10
CA THR A 27 13.22 -3.02 2.91
C THR A 27 13.93 -1.74 2.52
N THR A 28 15.25 -1.66 2.79
CA THR A 28 16.06 -0.53 2.34
C THR A 28 16.00 -0.34 0.83
N THR A 29 16.02 -1.43 0.09
CA THR A 29 15.92 -1.39 -1.38
C THR A 29 14.58 -0.82 -1.83
N SER A 30 13.47 -1.28 -1.26
CA SER A 30 12.13 -0.81 -1.66
C SER A 30 11.92 0.67 -1.33
N VAL A 31 12.39 1.12 -0.17
CA VAL A 31 12.33 2.54 0.21
C VAL A 31 13.12 3.42 -0.76
N ARG A 32 14.37 3.04 -1.06
CA ARG A 32 15.23 3.76 -1.98
C ARG A 32 14.66 3.80 -3.41
N MET A 33 14.13 2.68 -3.88
CA MET A 33 13.51 2.61 -5.22
C MET A 33 12.28 3.51 -5.30
N TYR A 34 11.43 3.49 -4.30
CA TYR A 34 10.25 4.34 -4.26
C TYR A 34 10.63 5.83 -4.21
N ALA A 35 11.55 6.21 -3.33
CA ALA A 35 12.04 7.57 -3.23
C ALA A 35 12.64 8.08 -4.55
N ARG A 36 13.41 7.24 -5.23
CA ARG A 36 13.94 7.56 -6.55
C ARG A 36 12.84 7.70 -7.60
N GLY A 37 11.83 6.85 -7.56
CA GLY A 37 10.69 6.89 -8.50
C GLY A 37 9.88 8.18 -8.42
N ILE A 38 9.74 8.76 -7.23
CA ILE A 38 9.07 10.05 -7.03
C ILE A 38 9.98 11.25 -7.16
N GLY A 39 11.27 11.06 -7.45
CA GLY A 39 12.24 12.12 -7.64
C GLY A 39 12.73 12.79 -6.35
N SER A 40 12.59 12.14 -5.19
CA SER A 40 13.12 12.65 -3.94
C SER A 40 14.64 12.45 -3.88
N ASP A 41 15.37 13.48 -3.49
CA ASP A 41 16.80 13.48 -3.23
C ASP A 41 17.15 13.67 -1.75
N ASP A 42 16.15 13.65 -0.87
CA ASP A 42 16.35 13.79 0.57
C ASP A 42 17.13 12.58 1.11
N PRO A 43 18.31 12.81 1.74
CA PRO A 43 19.15 11.73 2.25
C PRO A 43 18.47 10.84 3.31
N ILE A 44 17.40 11.30 3.92
CA ILE A 44 16.65 10.53 4.92
C ILE A 44 16.06 9.22 4.35
N HIS A 45 15.86 9.17 3.02
CA HIS A 45 15.35 8.00 2.32
C HIS A 45 16.43 7.08 1.78
N TYR A 46 17.71 7.49 1.85
CA TYR A 46 18.82 6.77 1.20
C TYR A 46 19.95 6.39 2.15
N ASP A 47 20.26 7.26 3.11
CA ASP A 47 21.39 7.14 4.01
C ASP A 47 20.92 6.78 5.42
N GLU A 48 21.22 5.54 5.85
CA GLU A 48 20.80 5.04 7.15
C GLU A 48 21.48 5.78 8.30
N ASP A 49 22.76 6.11 8.17
CA ASP A 49 23.50 6.85 9.22
C ASP A 49 22.94 8.26 9.37
N PHE A 50 22.60 8.90 8.25
CA PHE A 50 21.95 10.21 8.28
C PHE A 50 20.57 10.12 8.95
N ALA A 51 19.73 9.15 8.57
CA ALA A 51 18.42 8.97 9.17
C ALA A 51 18.51 8.74 10.68
N LYS A 52 19.44 7.91 11.13
CA LYS A 52 19.71 7.67 12.56
C LYS A 52 20.19 8.92 13.28
N SER A 53 21.01 9.75 12.64
CA SER A 53 21.46 11.03 13.19
C SER A 53 20.31 12.02 13.39
N GLN A 54 19.22 11.87 12.63
CA GLN A 54 17.98 12.66 12.76
C GLN A 54 16.98 12.08 13.76
N GLY A 55 17.33 10.97 14.44
CA GLY A 55 16.50 10.35 15.46
C GLY A 55 15.57 9.23 14.95
N PHE A 56 15.72 8.82 13.70
CA PHE A 56 14.94 7.70 13.14
C PHE A 56 15.67 6.37 13.34
N ARG A 57 14.93 5.28 13.40
CA ARG A 57 15.49 3.93 13.59
C ARG A 57 16.19 3.37 12.35
N SER A 58 15.83 3.85 11.16
CA SER A 58 16.44 3.49 9.86
C SER A 58 16.03 4.54 8.83
N ILE A 59 16.34 4.30 7.54
CA ILE A 59 15.85 5.17 6.47
C ILE A 59 14.33 5.22 6.47
N VAL A 60 13.80 6.40 6.26
CA VAL A 60 12.37 6.68 6.31
C VAL A 60 11.77 6.56 4.92
N ALA A 61 10.67 5.85 4.80
CA ALA A 61 9.92 5.79 3.55
C ALA A 61 9.22 7.14 3.29
N PRO A 62 9.23 7.62 2.04
CA PRO A 62 8.44 8.78 1.67
C PRO A 62 6.95 8.58 1.93
N LEU A 63 6.22 9.66 2.15
CA LEU A 63 4.76 9.62 2.23
C LEU A 63 4.17 9.04 0.94
N GLY A 64 3.16 8.20 1.08
CA GLY A 64 2.56 7.46 -0.03
C GLY A 64 3.17 6.08 -0.27
N TYR A 65 4.30 5.75 0.38
CA TYR A 65 4.86 4.40 0.36
C TYR A 65 3.93 3.43 1.12
N LEU A 66 3.51 2.35 0.47
CA LEU A 66 2.59 1.35 1.03
C LEU A 66 3.25 -0.02 1.28
N GLY A 67 4.57 -0.08 1.16
CA GLY A 67 5.31 -1.32 1.27
C GLY A 67 5.42 -2.09 -0.05
N THR A 68 6.21 -3.15 -0.01
CA THR A 68 6.39 -4.05 -1.15
C THR A 68 5.73 -5.38 -0.82
N PRO A 69 4.76 -5.85 -1.60
CA PRO A 69 4.16 -7.15 -1.36
C PRO A 69 5.20 -8.25 -1.57
N VAL A 70 5.42 -9.04 -0.54
CA VAL A 70 6.34 -10.17 -0.56
C VAL A 70 5.66 -11.41 -0.01
N PHE A 71 6.12 -12.57 -0.47
CA PHE A 71 5.68 -13.82 0.12
C PHE A 71 6.34 -14.03 1.47
N LEU A 72 5.53 -14.09 2.51
CA LEU A 72 5.96 -14.44 3.86
C LEU A 72 5.30 -15.77 4.26
N PRO A 73 6.08 -16.86 4.42
CA PRO A 73 5.53 -18.16 4.81
C PRO A 73 4.67 -18.08 6.08
N GLY A 74 3.46 -18.60 6.01
CA GLY A 74 2.50 -18.56 7.11
C GLY A 74 1.80 -17.22 7.32
N LYS A 75 2.08 -16.23 6.50
CA LYS A 75 1.46 -14.90 6.51
C LYS A 75 0.68 -14.61 5.24
N ASN A 76 1.31 -14.84 4.11
CA ASN A 76 0.75 -14.55 2.77
C ASN A 76 0.79 -15.81 1.91
N GLU A 77 -0.21 -15.95 1.04
CA GLU A 77 -0.16 -16.97 0.00
C GLU A 77 0.82 -16.58 -1.12
N PRO A 78 1.54 -17.56 -1.70
CA PRO A 78 2.47 -17.30 -2.79
C PRO A 78 1.70 -17.04 -4.09
N THR A 79 1.24 -15.82 -4.29
CA THR A 79 0.55 -15.43 -5.52
C THR A 79 1.43 -14.52 -6.37
N PHE A 80 1.50 -14.83 -7.66
CA PHE A 80 2.01 -13.87 -8.63
C PHE A 80 0.92 -12.81 -8.85
N GLY A 81 1.16 -11.60 -8.37
CA GLY A 81 0.23 -10.48 -8.50
C GLY A 81 -0.36 -10.03 -7.17
N PHE A 82 -1.44 -9.29 -7.25
CA PHE A 82 -2.12 -8.80 -6.07
C PHE A 82 -2.76 -9.95 -5.28
N PRO A 83 -2.75 -9.85 -3.94
CA PRO A 83 -3.38 -10.86 -3.10
C PRO A 83 -4.81 -11.12 -3.54
N ARG A 84 -5.17 -12.39 -3.65
CA ARG A 84 -6.57 -12.75 -3.84
C ARG A 84 -7.36 -12.26 -2.63
N ARG A 85 -8.31 -11.39 -2.87
CA ARG A 85 -9.29 -11.03 -1.85
C ARG A 85 -10.20 -12.22 -1.62
N GLU A 86 -9.92 -13.00 -0.59
CA GLU A 86 -10.87 -13.99 -0.11
C GLU A 86 -11.92 -13.28 0.77
N GLY A 87 -13.20 -13.51 0.50
CA GLY A 87 -14.29 -12.98 1.31
C GLY A 87 -14.62 -11.50 1.11
N GLY A 88 -13.88 -10.79 0.26
CA GLY A 88 -14.23 -9.43 -0.11
C GLY A 88 -15.38 -9.40 -1.13
N PRO A 89 -16.20 -8.34 -1.09
CA PRO A 89 -17.29 -8.19 -2.03
C PRO A 89 -16.76 -8.09 -3.46
N ARG A 90 -17.29 -8.91 -4.33
CA ARG A 90 -17.10 -8.78 -5.76
C ARG A 90 -18.03 -7.68 -6.26
N LEU A 91 -17.50 -6.46 -6.36
CA LEU A 91 -18.19 -5.41 -7.08
C LEU A 91 -18.27 -5.84 -8.55
N ASN A 92 -19.43 -6.28 -8.97
CA ASN A 92 -19.69 -6.50 -10.39
C ASN A 92 -19.93 -5.15 -11.05
N ILE A 93 -18.82 -4.47 -11.36
CA ILE A 93 -18.85 -3.13 -11.94
C ILE A 93 -18.88 -3.30 -13.45
N PRO A 94 -19.91 -2.81 -14.14
CA PRO A 94 -20.07 -2.97 -15.60
C PRO A 94 -19.18 -2.02 -16.41
N PHE A 95 -18.06 -1.57 -15.84
CA PHE A 95 -17.14 -0.65 -16.47
C PHE A 95 -16.04 -1.38 -17.25
N LYS A 96 -15.68 -0.82 -18.39
CA LYS A 96 -14.55 -1.31 -19.18
C LYS A 96 -13.19 -0.85 -18.65
N GLY A 97 -13.13 -0.07 -17.59
CA GLY A 97 -11.91 0.42 -16.98
C GLY A 97 -12.17 1.07 -15.63
N LEU A 98 -11.15 1.03 -14.78
CA LEU A 98 -11.12 1.71 -13.49
C LEU A 98 -10.02 2.75 -13.52
N LEU A 99 -10.32 3.94 -13.00
CA LEU A 99 -9.34 4.98 -12.72
C LEU A 99 -9.27 5.18 -11.21
N ASP A 100 -8.05 5.24 -10.69
CA ASP A 100 -7.82 5.64 -9.31
C ASP A 100 -8.11 7.14 -9.18
N GLY A 101 -9.12 7.48 -8.38
CA GLY A 101 -9.53 8.87 -8.14
C GLY A 101 -8.73 9.56 -7.06
N GLY A 102 -7.94 8.82 -6.31
CA GLY A 102 -7.10 9.33 -5.23
C GLY A 102 -7.14 8.47 -3.98
N THR A 103 -6.20 8.75 -3.10
CA THR A 103 -6.06 8.07 -1.81
C THR A 103 -5.86 9.12 -0.72
N GLU A 104 -6.56 8.98 0.39
CA GLU A 104 -6.35 9.75 1.61
C GLU A 104 -5.70 8.83 2.65
N THR A 105 -4.58 9.27 3.22
CA THR A 105 -3.81 8.48 4.18
C THR A 105 -3.54 9.31 5.44
N GLU A 106 -3.83 8.73 6.60
CA GLU A 106 -3.48 9.28 7.90
C GLU A 106 -2.28 8.52 8.46
N TYR A 107 -1.22 9.24 8.82
CA TYR A 107 0.01 8.68 9.37
C TYR A 107 0.08 8.93 10.87
N PHE A 108 0.22 7.86 11.65
CA PHE A 108 0.40 7.93 13.10
C PHE A 108 1.86 7.81 13.52
N ASP A 109 2.69 7.27 12.65
CA ASP A 109 4.14 7.15 12.79
C ASP A 109 4.80 7.10 11.42
N VAL A 110 6.12 7.23 11.37
CA VAL A 110 6.90 7.07 10.16
C VAL A 110 7.09 5.59 9.84
N ILE A 111 7.14 5.29 8.54
CA ILE A 111 7.49 3.96 8.05
C ILE A 111 8.98 3.93 7.79
N CYS A 112 9.69 2.98 8.38
CA CYS A 112 11.13 2.82 8.22
C CYS A 112 11.49 1.45 7.66
N ALA A 113 12.64 1.37 7.00
CA ALA A 113 13.19 0.07 6.60
C ALA A 113 13.36 -0.84 7.82
N GLY A 114 12.94 -2.09 7.69
CA GLY A 114 12.87 -3.07 8.78
C GLY A 114 11.47 -3.23 9.39
N ASP A 115 10.54 -2.34 9.08
CA ASP A 115 9.16 -2.47 9.52
C ASP A 115 8.42 -3.56 8.73
N VAL A 116 7.35 -4.06 9.33
CA VAL A 116 6.39 -4.94 8.67
C VAL A 116 5.02 -4.29 8.81
N LEU A 117 4.37 -4.04 7.68
CA LEU A 117 3.06 -3.42 7.60
C LEU A 117 1.98 -4.50 7.40
N GLU A 118 0.79 -4.24 7.93
CA GLU A 118 -0.39 -5.06 7.72
C GLU A 118 -1.55 -4.22 7.17
#